data_4b7e72373b6059257272fd0bbc8898e9
#
_entry.id   4b7e72373b6059257272fd0bbc8898e9
#
_cell.length_a   1.000
_cell.length_b   1.000
_cell.length_c   1.000
_cell.angle_alpha   90.00
_cell.angle_beta   90.00
_cell.angle_gamma   90.00
#
_symmetry.space_group_name_H-M   'P 1'
#
loop_
_entity.id
_entity.type
_entity.pdbx_description
1 polymer ?
#
loop_
_entity_poly.entity_id
_entity_poly.type
_entity_poly.pdbx_seq_one_letter_code
_entity_poly.pdbx_strand_id
1 'polypeptide(L)'
;MKVILATFSILFLSSFIYAQNGVISQPEMTIMYRGYNNRIVPMLPNNEQIILELEGGSATATSWTDASGNSVKGYHIKPSTSQYVTIHFKGKTEKGIINDRGTFIYKVKAFPAPMLEQTSISKSSGMNAVISLGADSPFTGVSFTITGGEITINEEVFKFTGSRIPSDCLRKATNGDNIVINL
;
A
#
# COMPACT_ATOMS: atom_id res chain seq x y z
N MET A 1 48.80 -44.61 6.22
CA MET A 1 48.23 -43.39 6.87
C MET A 1 47.92 -42.23 5.93
N LYS A 2 48.00 -42.35 4.60
CA LYS A 2 47.73 -41.25 3.64
C LYS A 2 46.34 -41.30 2.98
N VAL A 3 45.59 -42.40 3.16
CA VAL A 3 44.26 -42.56 2.50
C VAL A 3 43.11 -41.99 3.35
N ILE A 4 43.26 -41.86 4.66
CA ILE A 4 42.21 -41.37 5.54
C ILE A 4 42.01 -39.84 5.47
N LEU A 5 43.06 -39.09 5.05
CA LEU A 5 42.99 -37.64 4.97
C LEU A 5 42.20 -37.13 3.75
N ALA A 6 42.18 -37.92 2.67
CA ALA A 6 41.47 -37.54 1.42
C ALA A 6 39.93 -37.72 1.55
N THR A 7 39.49 -38.69 2.32
CA THR A 7 38.07 -38.99 2.52
C THR A 7 37.36 -37.92 3.40
N PHE A 8 38.12 -37.29 4.31
CA PHE A 8 37.53 -36.27 5.22
C PHE A 8 37.33 -34.90 4.51
N SER A 9 38.14 -34.61 3.48
CA SER A 9 38.01 -33.38 2.70
C SER A 9 36.78 -33.36 1.76
N ILE A 10 36.32 -34.55 1.31
CA ILE A 10 35.18 -34.66 0.39
C ILE A 10 33.84 -34.52 1.18
N LEU A 11 33.83 -34.90 2.45
CA LEU A 11 32.64 -34.77 3.28
C LEU A 11 32.34 -33.32 3.70
N PHE A 12 33.33 -32.43 3.68
CA PHE A 12 33.13 -31.01 4.09
C PHE A 12 32.68 -30.10 2.95
N LEU A 13 32.77 -30.54 1.68
CA LEU A 13 32.35 -29.73 0.53
C LEU A 13 30.86 -29.88 0.19
N SER A 14 30.14 -30.79 0.80
CA SER A 14 28.71 -31.03 0.50
C SER A 14 27.72 -30.21 1.34
N SER A 15 28.19 -29.32 2.24
CA SER A 15 27.33 -28.65 3.23
C SER A 15 26.89 -27.23 2.88
N PHE A 16 27.20 -26.71 1.71
CA PHE A 16 26.87 -25.32 1.36
C PHE A 16 25.97 -25.17 0.14
N ILE A 17 24.96 -26.03 0.02
CA ILE A 17 23.84 -25.70 -0.86
C ILE A 17 22.78 -25.05 0.01
N TYR A 18 23.00 -23.79 0.36
CA TYR A 18 21.87 -22.95 0.79
C TYR A 18 21.04 -22.66 -0.46
N ALA A 19 19.88 -23.29 -0.55
CA ALA A 19 18.86 -22.85 -1.48
C ALA A 19 18.54 -21.40 -1.09
N GLN A 20 18.99 -20.44 -1.89
CA GLN A 20 18.59 -19.04 -1.70
C GLN A 20 17.08 -18.95 -1.97
N ASN A 21 16.33 -18.78 -0.90
CA ASN A 21 14.90 -18.48 -1.01
C ASN A 21 14.75 -17.12 -1.68
N GLY A 22 13.74 -16.99 -2.50
CA GLY A 22 13.37 -15.69 -3.05
C GLY A 22 12.95 -14.74 -1.91
N VAL A 23 13.15 -13.44 -2.11
CA VAL A 23 12.77 -12.41 -1.15
C VAL A 23 11.74 -11.50 -1.78
N ILE A 24 10.67 -11.20 -1.06
CA ILE A 24 9.81 -10.05 -1.34
C ILE A 24 10.32 -8.92 -0.45
N SER A 25 10.84 -7.85 -1.08
CA SER A 25 11.31 -6.69 -0.34
C SER A 25 10.12 -5.88 0.19
N GLN A 26 9.67 -6.25 1.36
CA GLN A 26 8.92 -5.43 2.34
C GLN A 26 8.95 -6.17 3.70
N PRO A 27 10.10 -6.31 4.33
CA PRO A 27 10.24 -7.14 5.53
C PRO A 27 9.48 -6.60 6.75
N GLU A 28 9.12 -5.32 6.77
CA GLU A 28 8.51 -4.68 7.94
C GLU A 28 7.02 -4.39 7.81
N MET A 29 6.44 -4.47 6.61
CA MET A 29 5.02 -4.22 6.40
C MET A 29 4.27 -5.51 6.05
N THR A 30 3.82 -6.23 7.07
CA THR A 30 2.88 -7.35 6.93
C THR A 30 1.43 -6.88 6.71
N ILE A 31 1.26 -5.66 6.19
CA ILE A 31 -0.02 -5.01 6.02
C ILE A 31 -0.18 -4.58 4.58
N MET A 32 -1.35 -4.87 4.01
CA MET A 32 -1.83 -4.31 2.76
C MET A 32 -3.11 -3.52 3.00
N TYR A 33 -3.36 -2.51 2.18
CA TYR A 33 -4.54 -1.67 2.29
C TYR A 33 -5.52 -1.95 1.16
N ARG A 34 -6.78 -2.20 1.52
CA ARG A 34 -7.87 -2.37 0.57
C ARG A 34 -8.16 -1.04 -0.14
N GLY A 35 -8.34 -1.07 -1.45
CA GLY A 35 -8.54 0.15 -2.26
C GLY A 35 -7.27 0.87 -2.67
N TYR A 36 -6.10 0.37 -2.25
CA TYR A 36 -4.80 0.91 -2.61
C TYR A 36 -3.99 -0.08 -3.47
N ASN A 37 -3.14 0.45 -4.34
CA ASN A 37 -2.19 -0.35 -5.13
C ASN A 37 -0.93 -0.64 -4.29
N ASN A 38 -1.00 -1.67 -3.47
CA ASN A 38 0.14 -2.07 -2.63
C ASN A 38 1.28 -2.55 -3.53
N ARG A 39 2.46 -1.95 -3.40
CA ARG A 39 3.63 -2.25 -4.23
C ARG A 39 4.47 -3.33 -3.59
N ILE A 40 4.86 -4.35 -4.37
CA ILE A 40 5.85 -5.33 -3.96
C ILE A 40 6.93 -5.46 -5.04
N VAL A 41 8.16 -5.72 -4.60
CA VAL A 41 9.31 -5.98 -5.47
C VAL A 41 9.85 -7.36 -5.14
N PRO A 42 9.38 -8.41 -5.83
CA PRO A 42 9.93 -9.74 -5.63
C PRO A 42 11.30 -9.85 -6.28
N MET A 43 12.21 -10.52 -5.60
CA MET A 43 13.57 -10.80 -6.10
C MET A 43 13.81 -12.29 -6.10
N LEU A 44 14.37 -12.80 -7.20
CA LEU A 44 14.77 -14.18 -7.34
C LEU A 44 16.25 -14.26 -7.71
N PRO A 45 16.97 -15.28 -7.22
CA PRO A 45 18.31 -15.58 -7.68
C PRO A 45 18.26 -16.07 -9.15
N ASN A 46 19.39 -15.94 -9.84
CA ASN A 46 19.64 -16.58 -11.14
C ASN A 46 18.65 -16.23 -12.26
N ASN A 47 18.08 -15.03 -12.29
CA ASN A 47 17.16 -14.56 -13.33
C ASN A 47 15.94 -15.49 -13.57
N GLU A 48 15.51 -16.24 -12.57
CA GLU A 48 14.27 -17.03 -12.65
C GLU A 48 13.08 -16.13 -12.97
N GLN A 49 12.16 -16.63 -13.78
CA GLN A 49 10.89 -15.94 -14.03
C GLN A 49 10.02 -15.98 -12.77
N ILE A 50 9.56 -14.82 -12.34
CA ILE A 50 8.69 -14.67 -11.17
C ILE A 50 7.29 -15.20 -11.49
N ILE A 51 6.75 -16.03 -10.60
CA ILE A 51 5.37 -16.48 -10.60
C ILE A 51 4.78 -16.14 -9.22
N LEU A 52 3.70 -15.37 -9.22
CA LEU A 52 2.92 -15.04 -8.02
C LEU A 52 1.55 -15.67 -8.13
N GLU A 53 1.22 -16.56 -7.20
CA GLU A 53 -0.14 -17.09 -7.03
C GLU A 53 -0.72 -16.42 -5.76
N LEU A 54 -1.90 -15.82 -5.88
CA LEU A 54 -2.50 -15.06 -4.80
C LEU A 54 -3.83 -15.66 -4.36
N GLU A 55 -4.00 -15.68 -3.04
CA GLU A 55 -5.29 -15.88 -2.40
C GLU A 55 -5.74 -14.56 -1.75
N GLY A 56 -6.98 -14.16 -1.95
CA GLY A 56 -7.54 -12.94 -1.36
C GLY A 56 -7.15 -11.63 -2.05
N GLY A 57 -6.63 -11.70 -3.27
CA GLY A 57 -6.26 -10.51 -4.04
C GLY A 57 -5.85 -10.80 -5.47
N SER A 58 -5.42 -9.77 -6.18
CA SER A 58 -4.86 -9.88 -7.53
C SER A 58 -3.54 -9.15 -7.63
N ALA A 59 -2.65 -9.62 -8.53
CA ALA A 59 -1.38 -8.99 -8.86
C ALA A 59 -1.38 -8.48 -10.30
N THR A 60 -0.85 -7.28 -10.50
CA THR A 60 -0.62 -6.72 -11.84
C THR A 60 0.83 -6.27 -11.94
N ALA A 61 1.56 -6.81 -12.92
CA ALA A 61 2.92 -6.39 -13.18
C ALA A 61 2.97 -4.91 -13.57
N THR A 62 3.92 -4.17 -13.03
CA THR A 62 4.04 -2.73 -13.23
C THR A 62 5.49 -2.26 -13.06
N SER A 63 5.73 -1.00 -13.40
CA SER A 63 6.97 -0.31 -13.07
C SER A 63 6.65 1.08 -12.55
N TRP A 64 7.53 1.60 -11.67
CA TRP A 64 7.43 2.96 -11.15
C TRP A 64 8.83 3.53 -10.95
N THR A 65 8.91 4.84 -10.78
CA THR A 65 10.16 5.52 -10.43
C THR A 65 10.25 5.63 -8.91
N ASP A 66 11.38 5.24 -8.34
CA ASP A 66 11.66 5.43 -6.91
C ASP A 66 12.06 6.89 -6.58
N ALA A 67 12.28 7.19 -5.30
CA ALA A 67 12.66 8.52 -4.86
C ALA A 67 14.04 8.98 -5.39
N SER A 68 14.87 8.04 -5.85
CA SER A 68 16.19 8.30 -6.43
C SER A 68 16.15 8.46 -7.96
N GLY A 69 14.96 8.36 -8.57
CA GLY A 69 14.78 8.47 -10.02
C GLY A 69 14.99 7.16 -10.78
N ASN A 70 15.20 6.02 -10.11
CA ASN A 70 15.41 4.74 -10.76
C ASN A 70 14.09 4.06 -11.12
N SER A 71 14.06 3.38 -12.27
CA SER A 71 12.92 2.54 -12.64
C SER A 71 12.95 1.22 -11.87
N VAL A 72 11.90 0.98 -11.09
CA VAL A 72 11.70 -0.25 -10.33
C VAL A 72 10.60 -1.06 -10.99
N LYS A 73 10.87 -2.34 -11.28
CA LYS A 73 9.88 -3.30 -11.77
C LYS A 73 9.32 -4.09 -10.58
N GLY A 74 8.00 -4.30 -10.58
CA GLY A 74 7.36 -5.06 -9.52
C GLY A 74 5.89 -5.30 -9.82
N TYR A 75 5.09 -5.42 -8.77
CA TYR A 75 3.66 -5.70 -8.88
C TYR A 75 2.84 -4.77 -7.99
N HIS A 76 1.69 -4.37 -8.49
CA HIS A 76 0.61 -3.83 -7.68
C HIS A 76 -0.28 -4.97 -7.20
N ILE A 77 -0.44 -5.09 -5.88
CA ILE A 77 -1.34 -6.05 -5.26
C ILE A 77 -2.60 -5.30 -4.82
N LYS A 78 -3.75 -5.80 -5.29
CA LYS A 78 -5.08 -5.31 -4.89
C LYS A 78 -5.79 -6.37 -4.05
N PRO A 79 -5.91 -6.17 -2.72
CA PRO A 79 -6.69 -7.05 -1.87
C PRO A 79 -8.17 -7.04 -2.27
N SER A 80 -8.78 -8.23 -2.36
CA SER A 80 -10.22 -8.43 -2.56
C SER A 80 -10.93 -8.83 -1.27
N THR A 81 -10.18 -9.18 -0.22
CA THR A 81 -10.69 -9.54 1.11
C THR A 81 -10.45 -8.42 2.11
N SER A 82 -11.03 -8.56 3.32
CA SER A 82 -10.80 -7.68 4.47
C SER A 82 -9.92 -8.31 5.54
N GLN A 83 -9.40 -9.52 5.33
CA GLN A 83 -8.64 -10.27 6.33
C GLN A 83 -7.17 -10.40 5.95
N TYR A 84 -6.86 -11.26 4.98
CA TYR A 84 -5.49 -11.57 4.59
C TYR A 84 -5.37 -11.73 3.07
N VAL A 85 -4.21 -11.37 2.55
CA VAL A 85 -3.72 -11.77 1.22
C VAL A 85 -2.57 -12.71 1.43
N THR A 86 -2.65 -13.89 0.83
CA THR A 86 -1.55 -14.85 0.80
C THR A 86 -0.91 -14.84 -0.58
N ILE A 87 0.41 -14.74 -0.63
CA ILE A 87 1.19 -14.76 -1.86
C ILE A 87 2.07 -16.00 -1.82
N HIS A 88 1.82 -16.96 -2.70
CA HIS A 88 2.72 -18.07 -2.98
C HIS A 88 3.72 -17.63 -4.04
N PHE A 89 4.97 -17.52 -3.63
CA PHE A 89 6.04 -17.02 -4.47
C PHE A 89 6.83 -18.17 -5.06
N LYS A 90 6.90 -18.24 -6.39
CA LYS A 90 7.57 -19.29 -7.13
C LYS A 90 8.51 -18.70 -8.16
N GLY A 91 9.58 -19.43 -8.46
CA GLY A 91 10.52 -19.12 -9.51
C GLY A 91 10.52 -20.19 -10.60
N LYS A 92 10.47 -19.79 -11.86
CA LYS A 92 10.59 -20.70 -13.00
C LYS A 92 11.96 -20.51 -13.63
N THR A 93 12.75 -21.59 -13.65
CA THR A 93 14.06 -21.62 -14.31
C THR A 93 13.93 -21.59 -15.84
N GLU A 94 15.02 -21.29 -16.53
CA GLU A 94 15.09 -21.38 -18.01
C GLU A 94 14.74 -22.77 -18.54
N LYS A 95 15.03 -23.83 -17.77
CA LYS A 95 14.66 -25.21 -18.11
C LYS A 95 13.18 -25.54 -17.83
N GLY A 96 12.38 -24.57 -17.37
CA GLY A 96 10.97 -24.75 -17.08
C GLY A 96 10.64 -25.36 -15.72
N ILE A 97 11.63 -25.60 -14.86
CA ILE A 97 11.44 -26.14 -13.52
C ILE A 97 10.86 -25.03 -12.63
N ILE A 98 9.76 -25.33 -11.95
CA ILE A 98 9.11 -24.41 -10.99
C ILE A 98 9.58 -24.77 -9.58
N ASN A 99 10.18 -23.81 -8.90
CA ASN A 99 10.65 -23.91 -7.53
C ASN A 99 9.76 -23.07 -6.62
N ASP A 100 9.32 -23.64 -5.51
CA ASP A 100 8.67 -22.87 -4.44
C ASP A 100 9.74 -21.99 -3.74
N ARG A 101 9.43 -20.71 -3.57
CA ARG A 101 10.30 -19.71 -2.96
C ARG A 101 9.75 -19.15 -1.66
N GLY A 102 8.57 -19.59 -1.26
CA GLY A 102 7.94 -19.28 0.02
C GLY A 102 6.53 -18.73 -0.07
N THR A 103 5.91 -18.60 1.08
CA THR A 103 4.56 -18.06 1.23
C THR A 103 4.61 -16.85 2.15
N PHE A 104 3.99 -15.76 1.73
CA PHE A 104 3.93 -14.49 2.44
C PHE A 104 2.48 -14.14 2.74
N ILE A 105 2.18 -13.85 4.00
CA ILE A 105 0.83 -13.54 4.47
C ILE A 105 0.78 -12.08 4.92
N TYR A 106 -0.12 -11.32 4.33
CA TYR A 106 -0.33 -9.90 4.62
C TYR A 106 -1.71 -9.69 5.22
N LYS A 107 -1.78 -9.00 6.36
CA LYS A 107 -3.05 -8.56 6.94
C LYS A 107 -3.62 -7.41 6.12
N VAL A 108 -4.91 -7.49 5.77
CA VAL A 108 -5.59 -6.43 5.05
C VAL A 108 -6.25 -5.46 6.03
N LYS A 109 -6.00 -4.18 5.85
CA LYS A 109 -6.67 -3.08 6.56
C LYS A 109 -7.47 -2.22 5.60
N ALA A 110 -8.47 -1.52 6.13
CA ALA A 110 -9.14 -0.46 5.40
C ALA A 110 -8.13 0.64 5.07
N PHE A 111 -8.29 1.27 3.91
CA PHE A 111 -7.51 2.45 3.57
C PHE A 111 -7.87 3.58 4.54
N PRO A 112 -6.91 4.37 5.03
CA PRO A 112 -7.19 5.48 5.95
C PRO A 112 -8.19 6.46 5.35
N ALA A 113 -9.12 6.95 6.17
CA ALA A 113 -10.00 8.02 5.76
C ALA A 113 -9.21 9.33 5.63
N PRO A 114 -9.49 10.15 4.60
CA PRO A 114 -8.87 11.46 4.51
C PRO A 114 -9.37 12.38 5.62
N MET A 115 -8.57 13.38 5.94
CA MET A 115 -8.88 14.42 6.90
C MET A 115 -9.02 15.77 6.18
N LEU A 116 -9.89 16.64 6.70
CA LEU A 116 -9.99 18.01 6.23
C LEU A 116 -8.72 18.77 6.64
N GLU A 117 -8.09 19.45 5.69
CA GLU A 117 -6.85 20.20 5.95
C GLU A 117 -7.11 21.54 6.66
N GLN A 118 -8.26 22.15 6.39
CA GLN A 118 -8.61 23.43 6.98
C GLN A 118 -9.13 23.27 8.40
N THR A 119 -8.61 24.10 9.30
CA THR A 119 -9.03 24.17 10.70
C THR A 119 -9.88 25.43 11.00
N SER A 120 -10.02 26.32 10.01
CA SER A 120 -10.81 27.54 10.14
C SER A 120 -11.55 27.85 8.84
N ILE A 121 -12.69 28.52 8.96
CA ILE A 121 -13.54 28.86 7.83
C ILE A 121 -13.94 30.33 7.92
N SER A 122 -13.89 31.03 6.77
CA SER A 122 -14.32 32.41 6.69
C SER A 122 -15.82 32.52 6.44
N LYS A 123 -16.52 33.22 7.32
CA LYS A 123 -17.96 33.48 7.21
C LYS A 123 -18.34 34.25 5.94
N SER A 124 -17.47 35.17 5.50
CA SER A 124 -17.76 36.06 4.37
C SER A 124 -17.52 35.45 3.01
N SER A 125 -16.55 34.53 2.89
CA SER A 125 -16.13 33.97 1.61
C SER A 125 -16.50 32.51 1.41
N GLY A 126 -16.96 31.83 2.47
CA GLY A 126 -17.08 30.37 2.47
C GLY A 126 -15.71 29.70 2.51
N MET A 127 -15.67 28.44 2.10
CA MET A 127 -14.45 27.64 2.12
C MET A 127 -14.42 26.68 0.92
N ASN A 128 -13.26 26.54 0.32
CA ASN A 128 -12.98 25.37 -0.52
C ASN A 128 -12.41 24.28 0.39
N ALA A 129 -13.15 23.22 0.62
CA ALA A 129 -12.68 22.09 1.41
C ALA A 129 -11.59 21.34 0.66
N VAL A 130 -10.48 21.07 1.33
CA VAL A 130 -9.37 20.23 0.83
C VAL A 130 -9.18 19.09 1.81
N ILE A 131 -9.15 17.88 1.30
CA ILE A 131 -8.94 16.66 2.10
C ILE A 131 -7.69 15.93 1.63
N SER A 132 -6.94 15.42 2.60
CA SER A 132 -5.75 14.62 2.35
C SER A 132 -5.54 13.59 3.46
N LEU A 133 -4.54 12.75 3.28
CA LEU A 133 -4.06 11.84 4.34
C LEU A 133 -3.03 12.51 5.27
N GLY A 134 -2.78 13.80 5.10
CA GLY A 134 -1.73 14.53 5.80
C GLY A 134 -0.36 14.44 5.12
N ALA A 135 0.52 15.38 5.48
CA ALA A 135 1.85 15.52 4.86
C ALA A 135 2.77 14.32 5.10
N ASP A 136 2.62 13.66 6.25
CA ASP A 136 3.44 12.50 6.65
C ASP A 136 2.89 11.16 6.15
N SER A 137 1.91 11.17 5.24
CA SER A 137 1.31 9.96 4.73
C SER A 137 2.30 9.18 3.85
N PRO A 138 2.50 7.89 4.09
CA PRO A 138 3.36 7.05 3.26
C PRO A 138 2.71 6.69 1.91
N PHE A 139 1.43 7.05 1.72
CA PHE A 139 0.69 6.71 0.51
C PHE A 139 0.93 7.75 -0.58
N THR A 140 1.48 7.31 -1.70
CA THR A 140 1.77 8.16 -2.87
C THR A 140 0.75 7.94 -3.98
N GLY A 141 0.47 9.00 -4.75
CA GLY A 141 -0.43 8.92 -5.90
C GLY A 141 -1.90 8.72 -5.53
N VAL A 142 -2.30 9.07 -4.31
CA VAL A 142 -3.68 9.07 -3.85
C VAL A 142 -4.25 10.47 -3.99
N SER A 143 -5.42 10.57 -4.60
CA SER A 143 -6.21 11.80 -4.68
C SER A 143 -7.63 11.54 -4.23
N PHE A 144 -8.22 12.53 -3.59
CA PHE A 144 -9.61 12.49 -3.14
C PHE A 144 -10.40 13.58 -3.84
N THR A 145 -11.64 13.27 -4.17
CA THR A 145 -12.58 14.23 -4.75
C THR A 145 -13.77 14.37 -3.83
N ILE A 146 -14.04 15.59 -3.38
CA ILE A 146 -15.23 15.91 -2.58
C ILE A 146 -16.39 16.09 -3.56
N THR A 147 -17.40 15.24 -3.46
CA THR A 147 -18.62 15.32 -4.29
C THR A 147 -19.71 16.15 -3.64
N GLY A 148 -19.59 16.40 -2.35
CA GLY A 148 -20.52 17.16 -1.53
C GLY A 148 -20.44 16.73 -0.07
N GLY A 149 -21.30 17.30 0.75
CA GLY A 149 -21.34 16.98 2.17
C GLY A 149 -22.44 17.74 2.91
N GLU A 150 -22.34 17.65 4.23
CA GLU A 150 -23.22 18.35 5.16
C GLU A 150 -22.38 19.16 6.14
N ILE A 151 -22.83 20.37 6.44
CA ILE A 151 -22.27 21.20 7.50
C ILE A 151 -23.34 21.42 8.58
N THR A 152 -23.01 21.11 9.81
CA THR A 152 -23.90 21.32 10.97
C THR A 152 -23.36 22.48 11.79
N ILE A 153 -24.23 23.47 12.02
CA ILE A 153 -23.96 24.66 12.81
C ILE A 153 -25.11 24.86 13.74
N ASN A 154 -24.89 24.87 15.08
CA ASN A 154 -25.92 25.07 16.08
C ASN A 154 -27.17 24.20 15.83
N GLU A 155 -26.94 22.88 15.59
CA GLU A 155 -27.96 21.85 15.30
C GLU A 155 -28.68 21.99 13.94
N GLU A 156 -28.43 23.04 13.17
CA GLU A 156 -28.93 23.15 11.80
C GLU A 156 -27.99 22.48 10.80
N VAL A 157 -28.57 21.69 9.90
CA VAL A 157 -27.84 20.97 8.88
C VAL A 157 -28.04 21.61 7.52
N PHE A 158 -26.93 21.93 6.86
CA PHE A 158 -26.89 22.47 5.50
C PHE A 158 -26.16 21.50 4.57
N LYS A 159 -26.74 21.22 3.40
CA LYS A 159 -26.13 20.38 2.39
C LYS A 159 -25.42 21.24 1.35
N PHE A 160 -24.29 20.74 0.84
CA PHE A 160 -23.58 21.36 -0.26
C PHE A 160 -23.10 20.32 -1.27
N THR A 161 -22.82 20.76 -2.49
CA THR A 161 -22.33 19.90 -3.59
C THR A 161 -20.95 20.36 -4.02
N GLY A 162 -20.09 19.40 -4.36
CA GLY A 162 -18.70 19.67 -4.70
C GLY A 162 -17.86 19.99 -3.46
N SER A 163 -16.69 20.60 -3.67
CA SER A 163 -15.74 20.93 -2.59
C SER A 163 -15.98 22.31 -1.95
N ARG A 164 -16.88 23.13 -2.52
CA ARG A 164 -17.11 24.49 -2.03
C ARG A 164 -18.25 24.53 -1.02
N ILE A 165 -17.93 24.92 0.21
CA ILE A 165 -18.91 25.24 1.24
C ILE A 165 -19.32 26.71 1.06
N PRO A 166 -20.60 26.99 0.74
CA PRO A 166 -21.07 28.36 0.49
C PRO A 166 -21.07 29.21 1.77
N SER A 167 -20.82 30.51 1.64
CA SER A 167 -20.90 31.45 2.77
C SER A 167 -22.29 31.49 3.39
N ASP A 168 -23.33 31.22 2.60
CA ASP A 168 -24.71 31.22 3.08
C ASP A 168 -24.98 30.19 4.19
N CYS A 169 -24.31 29.05 4.15
CA CYS A 169 -24.36 28.05 5.21
C CYS A 169 -23.81 28.58 6.54
N LEU A 170 -22.94 29.58 6.50
CA LEU A 170 -22.22 30.13 7.64
C LEU A 170 -22.84 31.37 8.25
N ARG A 171 -23.96 31.85 7.71
CA ARG A 171 -24.59 33.12 8.17
C ARG A 171 -24.93 33.14 9.63
N LYS A 172 -25.34 31.99 10.18
CA LYS A 172 -25.75 31.86 11.59
C LYS A 172 -24.58 31.55 12.53
N ALA A 173 -23.41 31.22 11.99
CA ALA A 173 -22.23 30.93 12.81
C ALA A 173 -21.72 32.21 13.50
N THR A 174 -21.27 32.08 14.72
CA THR A 174 -20.54 33.09 15.47
C THR A 174 -19.09 32.63 15.72
N ASN A 175 -18.23 33.57 16.12
CA ASN A 175 -16.85 33.20 16.47
C ASN A 175 -16.84 32.26 17.67
N GLY A 176 -16.17 31.10 17.49
CA GLY A 176 -16.09 30.08 18.54
C GLY A 176 -17.15 28.98 18.44
N ASP A 177 -18.09 29.04 17.49
CA ASP A 177 -19.03 27.95 17.27
C ASP A 177 -18.34 26.71 16.77
N ASN A 178 -18.77 25.55 17.24
CA ASN A 178 -18.39 24.28 16.71
C ASN A 178 -19.10 24.01 15.37
N ILE A 179 -18.31 23.81 14.33
CA ILE A 179 -18.80 23.49 12.99
C ILE A 179 -18.40 22.05 12.68
N VAL A 180 -19.38 21.19 12.44
CA VAL A 180 -19.15 19.81 12.03
C VAL A 180 -19.35 19.71 10.54
N ILE A 181 -18.34 19.19 9.83
CA ILE A 181 -18.37 18.98 8.39
C ILE A 181 -18.27 17.48 8.12
N ASN A 182 -19.28 16.92 7.48
CA ASN A 182 -19.32 15.54 7.01
C ASN A 182 -19.21 15.55 5.47
N LEU A 183 -18.18 14.90 4.95
CA LEU A 183 -17.83 14.86 3.53
C LEU A 183 -18.09 13.49 2.92
#